data_6277805d20c2f6f4fc6bc233aaa2ce4d
#
_entry.id   6277805d20c2f6f4fc6bc233aaa2ce4d
#
_cell.length_a   1.000
_cell.length_b   1.000
_cell.length_c   1.000
_cell.angle_alpha   90.00
_cell.angle_beta   90.00
_cell.angle_gamma   90.00
#
_symmetry.space_group_name_H-M   'P 1'
#
loop_
_entity.id
_entity.type
_entity.pdbx_description
1 polymer ?
#
loop_
_entity_poly.entity_id
_entity_poly.type
_entity_poly.pdbx_seq_one_letter_code
_entity_poly.pdbx_strand_id
1 'polypeptide(L)'
;MTRILNNQEITAILKMDQCIDALSEAYLDFASGIAVTRQRSDTLVPSGESIYGLKTIDCIAPRLSVGAVRINSDIVTWPKVGDSYRRVKVPAAPGSRYTGLILVFSTETGEPLAIMPDGVIQRMRVGATSALGTHYLAQKDARTAAIIGSGWQAGAQLMGLLAVRPEIDTVRVFSPNPVNVVSFCDQVREQFSQDFCVVGSVAEAAKGADIVLCATSSIDSVFEPEYFEPGMHVGSIKPAEISRDSLEMADRVCVHLGHGKPALVQADNLVVPDHSGGRGWEISDTFDFSSCVTLPDLISGSVSGRSENDERTCFVNDLGLGLQFAVVAGV
;
A
#
# COMPACT_ATOMS: atom_id res chain seq x y z
N MET A 1 6.43 30.77 -7.63
CA MET A 1 5.31 30.51 -8.58
C MET A 1 4.83 29.07 -8.36
N THR A 2 3.57 28.88 -8.07
CA THR A 2 2.97 27.54 -7.85
C THR A 2 2.97 26.72 -9.13
N ARG A 3 3.45 25.48 -9.07
CA ARG A 3 3.42 24.53 -10.19
C ARG A 3 2.10 23.75 -10.18
N ILE A 4 1.55 23.50 -11.36
CA ILE A 4 0.41 22.58 -11.53
C ILE A 4 0.93 21.43 -12.38
N LEU A 5 0.96 20.22 -11.79
CA LEU A 5 1.47 19.01 -12.43
C LEU A 5 0.32 18.05 -12.74
N ASN A 6 0.47 17.24 -13.78
CA ASN A 6 -0.43 16.16 -14.12
C ASN A 6 0.23 14.79 -13.88
N ASN A 7 -0.55 13.70 -13.98
CA ASN A 7 -0.03 12.35 -13.74
C ASN A 7 1.08 11.92 -14.71
N GLN A 8 1.09 12.42 -15.96
CA GLN A 8 2.13 12.08 -16.93
C GLN A 8 3.46 12.72 -16.55
N GLU A 9 3.44 13.99 -16.16
CA GLU A 9 4.63 14.72 -15.69
C GLU A 9 5.19 14.07 -14.43
N ILE A 10 4.34 13.70 -13.47
CA ILE A 10 4.78 13.02 -12.24
C ILE A 10 5.39 11.65 -12.57
N THR A 11 4.76 10.87 -13.47
CA THR A 11 5.30 9.56 -13.89
C THR A 11 6.67 9.69 -14.56
N ALA A 12 6.91 10.76 -15.30
CA ALA A 12 8.16 10.96 -16.01
C ALA A 12 9.34 11.30 -15.09
N ILE A 13 9.08 11.90 -13.92
CA ILE A 13 10.13 12.38 -13.01
C ILE A 13 10.30 11.51 -11.76
N LEU A 14 9.24 10.92 -11.25
CA LEU A 14 9.24 10.21 -9.96
C LEU A 14 9.72 8.77 -10.12
N LYS A 15 10.75 8.39 -9.38
CA LYS A 15 11.33 7.05 -9.38
C LYS A 15 11.10 6.34 -8.06
N MET A 16 11.02 5.01 -8.09
CA MET A 16 10.72 4.19 -6.91
C MET A 16 11.86 4.23 -5.88
N ASP A 17 13.11 4.18 -6.30
CA ASP A 17 14.28 4.30 -5.44
C ASP A 17 14.29 5.61 -4.65
N GLN A 18 14.04 6.75 -5.32
CA GLN A 18 13.91 8.05 -4.67
C GLN A 18 12.79 8.08 -3.63
N CYS A 19 11.64 7.45 -3.94
CA CYS A 19 10.54 7.35 -2.98
C CYS A 19 10.91 6.51 -1.75
N ILE A 20 11.62 5.40 -1.93
CA ILE A 20 12.08 4.51 -0.85
C ILE A 20 13.05 5.25 0.06
N ASP A 21 14.08 5.89 -0.52
CA ASP A 21 15.10 6.63 0.22
C ASP A 21 14.48 7.78 1.03
N ALA A 22 13.67 8.60 0.38
CA ALA A 22 13.02 9.73 1.03
C ALA A 22 12.05 9.30 2.15
N LEU A 23 11.29 8.21 1.93
CA LEU A 23 10.42 7.68 2.98
C LEU A 23 11.19 7.06 4.13
N SER A 24 12.31 6.38 3.88
CA SER A 24 13.17 5.84 4.95
C SER A 24 13.64 6.96 5.89
N GLU A 25 14.16 8.05 5.34
CA GLU A 25 14.56 9.21 6.14
C GLU A 25 13.39 9.88 6.87
N ALA A 26 12.24 10.00 6.20
CA ALA A 26 11.05 10.60 6.79
C ALA A 26 10.46 9.79 7.94
N TYR A 27 10.57 8.46 7.90
CA TYR A 27 10.15 7.61 9.02
C TYR A 27 11.09 7.74 10.22
N LEU A 28 12.39 8.01 10.03
CA LEU A 28 13.31 8.37 11.11
C LEU A 28 12.91 9.71 11.77
N ASP A 29 12.59 10.69 10.95
CA ASP A 29 12.12 11.99 11.45
C ASP A 29 10.77 11.85 12.18
N PHE A 30 9.89 11.00 11.69
CA PHE A 30 8.61 10.71 12.34
C PHE A 30 8.79 9.99 13.69
N ALA A 31 9.64 8.95 13.75
CA ALA A 31 9.96 8.24 14.99
C ALA A 31 10.61 9.16 16.03
N SER A 32 11.36 10.18 15.59
CA SER A 32 12.00 11.18 16.46
C SER A 32 11.08 12.38 16.80
N GLY A 33 9.83 12.41 16.29
CA GLY A 33 8.89 13.50 16.52
C GLY A 33 9.23 14.80 15.77
N ILE A 34 10.16 14.76 14.81
CA ILE A 34 10.54 15.91 13.98
C ILE A 34 9.50 16.13 12.87
N ALA A 35 9.10 15.06 12.17
CA ALA A 35 8.00 15.09 11.22
C ALA A 35 6.68 14.83 11.94
N VAL A 36 5.64 15.57 11.58
CA VAL A 36 4.33 15.46 12.23
C VAL A 36 3.25 15.24 11.19
N THR A 37 2.35 14.31 11.46
CA THR A 37 1.21 14.01 10.61
C THR A 37 -0.05 13.93 11.45
N ARG A 38 -1.15 14.43 10.90
CA ARG A 38 -2.45 14.29 11.53
C ARG A 38 -3.11 12.99 11.08
N GLN A 39 -3.92 12.42 11.96
CA GLN A 39 -4.79 11.31 11.61
C GLN A 39 -5.73 11.70 10.45
N ARG A 40 -5.97 10.75 9.52
CA ARG A 40 -6.89 10.96 8.40
C ARG A 40 -8.29 11.29 8.91
N SER A 41 -8.95 12.24 8.27
CA SER A 41 -10.36 12.57 8.50
C SER A 41 -11.18 12.12 7.29
N ASP A 42 -12.24 11.34 7.55
CA ASP A 42 -13.18 10.85 6.55
C ASP A 42 -14.58 11.41 6.83
N THR A 43 -15.16 12.11 5.85
CA THR A 43 -16.55 12.59 5.87
C THR A 43 -17.35 11.79 4.86
N LEU A 44 -18.39 11.09 5.30
CA LEU A 44 -19.12 10.10 4.50
C LEU A 44 -20.61 10.42 4.41
N VAL A 45 -21.17 10.25 3.21
CA VAL A 45 -22.63 10.36 2.98
C VAL A 45 -23.09 9.27 2.01
N PRO A 46 -24.36 8.85 2.05
CA PRO A 46 -24.95 7.97 1.04
C PRO A 46 -24.91 8.60 -0.36
N SER A 47 -24.69 7.78 -1.39
CA SER A 47 -24.74 8.16 -2.79
C SER A 47 -25.42 7.05 -3.59
N GLY A 48 -26.77 6.98 -3.55
CA GLY A 48 -27.54 5.84 -4.03
C GLY A 48 -27.20 4.58 -3.24
N GLU A 49 -26.84 3.49 -3.93
CA GLU A 49 -26.34 2.24 -3.31
C GLU A 49 -24.83 2.29 -2.96
N SER A 50 -24.21 3.44 -3.12
CA SER A 50 -22.79 3.68 -2.90
C SER A 50 -22.56 4.61 -1.74
N ILE A 51 -21.30 4.80 -1.34
CA ILE A 51 -20.90 5.77 -0.33
C ILE A 51 -19.95 6.79 -0.97
N TYR A 52 -20.32 8.07 -0.92
CA TYR A 52 -19.40 9.15 -1.21
C TYR A 52 -18.55 9.46 0.02
N GLY A 53 -17.24 9.64 -0.18
CA GLY A 53 -16.31 10.01 0.86
C GLY A 53 -15.39 11.15 0.46
N LEU A 54 -15.40 12.23 1.26
CA LEU A 54 -14.38 13.27 1.22
C LEU A 54 -13.40 13.03 2.35
N LYS A 55 -12.13 12.84 2.01
CA LYS A 55 -11.08 12.46 2.96
C LYS A 55 -9.93 13.43 2.90
N THR A 56 -9.41 13.81 4.06
CA THR A 56 -8.25 14.71 4.17
C THR A 56 -7.20 14.12 5.08
N ILE A 57 -5.94 14.37 4.74
CA ILE A 57 -4.79 14.01 5.55
C ILE A 57 -3.66 14.98 5.27
N ASP A 58 -2.94 15.40 6.31
CA ASP A 58 -1.88 16.40 6.21
C ASP A 58 -0.63 15.98 6.99
N CYS A 59 0.48 16.59 6.62
CA CYS A 59 1.77 16.38 7.24
C CYS A 59 2.68 17.60 7.03
N ILE A 60 3.59 17.77 7.99
CA ILE A 60 4.76 18.65 7.85
C ILE A 60 6.01 17.75 7.89
N ALA A 61 6.81 17.81 6.83
CA ALA A 61 8.08 17.11 6.66
C ALA A 61 9.24 18.13 6.60
N PRO A 62 9.82 18.52 7.75
CA PRO A 62 10.78 19.61 7.84
C PRO A 62 12.05 19.39 7.03
N ARG A 63 12.53 18.14 6.92
CA ARG A 63 13.73 17.79 6.14
C ARG A 63 13.64 18.23 4.69
N LEU A 64 12.45 18.20 4.11
CA LEU A 64 12.19 18.65 2.73
C LEU A 64 11.68 20.08 2.67
N SER A 65 11.57 20.78 3.81
CA SER A 65 10.96 22.09 3.93
C SER A 65 9.54 22.16 3.36
N VAL A 66 8.74 21.05 3.47
CA VAL A 66 7.39 20.98 2.92
C VAL A 66 6.34 20.67 3.97
N GLY A 67 5.18 21.31 3.82
CA GLY A 67 3.91 20.88 4.38
C GLY A 67 2.98 20.47 3.24
N ALA A 68 2.19 19.41 3.41
CA ALA A 68 1.27 18.99 2.38
C ALA A 68 -0.09 18.57 2.94
N VAL A 69 -1.13 18.81 2.13
CA VAL A 69 -2.49 18.34 2.38
C VAL A 69 -2.91 17.50 1.19
N ARG A 70 -3.32 16.26 1.44
CA ARG A 70 -3.99 15.43 0.45
C ARG A 70 -5.50 15.48 0.70
N ILE A 71 -6.25 15.77 -0.35
CA ILE A 71 -7.70 15.70 -0.40
C ILE A 71 -8.08 14.57 -1.36
N ASN A 72 -8.90 13.64 -0.92
CA ASN A 72 -9.39 12.55 -1.76
C ASN A 72 -10.93 12.54 -1.76
N SER A 73 -11.49 12.59 -2.95
CA SER A 73 -12.93 12.53 -3.21
C SER A 73 -13.22 11.22 -3.94
N ASP A 74 -13.97 10.31 -3.36
CA ASP A 74 -14.28 9.05 -4.00
C ASP A 74 -15.73 8.57 -3.73
N ILE A 75 -16.25 7.81 -4.68
CA ILE A 75 -17.47 7.02 -4.51
C ILE A 75 -17.05 5.56 -4.42
N VAL A 76 -17.43 4.88 -3.35
CA VAL A 76 -17.11 3.48 -3.09
C VAL A 76 -18.33 2.62 -3.34
N THR A 77 -18.14 1.55 -4.13
CA THR A 77 -19.15 0.55 -4.46
C THR A 77 -18.65 -0.85 -4.11
N TRP A 78 -19.58 -1.80 -4.03
CA TRP A 78 -19.28 -3.21 -3.73
C TRP A 78 -19.91 -4.14 -4.78
N PRO A 79 -19.42 -4.11 -6.05
CA PRO A 79 -19.94 -5.02 -7.07
C PRO A 79 -19.61 -6.46 -6.72
N LYS A 80 -20.58 -7.37 -7.00
CA LYS A 80 -20.36 -8.81 -6.97
C LYS A 80 -19.60 -9.25 -8.21
N VAL A 81 -18.50 -9.98 -8.02
CA VAL A 81 -17.69 -10.55 -9.10
C VAL A 81 -17.48 -12.04 -8.81
N GLY A 82 -18.12 -12.90 -9.57
CA GLY A 82 -18.26 -14.33 -9.24
C GLY A 82 -19.10 -14.48 -7.97
N ASP A 83 -18.61 -15.24 -7.00
CA ASP A 83 -19.27 -15.45 -5.71
C ASP A 83 -18.86 -14.47 -4.62
N SER A 84 -17.87 -13.60 -4.87
CA SER A 84 -17.33 -12.66 -3.89
C SER A 84 -17.66 -11.21 -4.24
N TYR A 85 -17.76 -10.37 -3.22
CA TYR A 85 -17.86 -8.91 -3.39
C TYR A 85 -16.46 -8.29 -3.47
N ARG A 86 -16.37 -7.16 -4.16
CA ARG A 86 -15.14 -6.37 -4.25
C ARG A 86 -15.40 -4.93 -3.89
N ARG A 87 -14.50 -4.33 -3.16
CA ARG A 87 -14.54 -2.90 -2.90
C ARG A 87 -13.89 -2.16 -4.07
N VAL A 88 -14.69 -1.39 -4.80
CA VAL A 88 -14.25 -0.66 -6.00
C VAL A 88 -14.58 0.82 -5.86
N LYS A 89 -13.62 1.66 -6.19
CA LYS A 89 -13.85 3.09 -6.35
C LYS A 89 -14.37 3.37 -7.76
N VAL A 90 -15.41 4.18 -7.87
CA VAL A 90 -15.89 4.67 -9.17
C VAL A 90 -14.83 5.63 -9.73
N PRO A 91 -14.34 5.41 -10.97
CA PRO A 91 -13.42 6.33 -11.62
C PRO A 91 -14.08 7.68 -11.87
N ALA A 92 -13.38 8.76 -11.54
CA ALA A 92 -13.92 10.10 -11.71
C ALA A 92 -13.74 10.64 -13.12
N ALA A 93 -12.78 10.13 -13.87
CA ALA A 93 -12.52 10.53 -15.24
C ALA A 93 -11.99 9.35 -16.06
N PRO A 94 -12.20 9.35 -17.38
CA PRO A 94 -11.65 8.34 -18.27
C PRO A 94 -10.12 8.23 -18.10
N GLY A 95 -9.65 6.99 -17.85
CA GLY A 95 -8.22 6.71 -17.66
C GLY A 95 -7.65 7.11 -16.29
N SER A 96 -8.41 7.79 -15.44
CA SER A 96 -7.99 8.12 -14.07
C SER A 96 -8.78 7.33 -13.04
N ARG A 97 -8.07 6.66 -12.13
CA ARG A 97 -8.68 5.89 -11.02
C ARG A 97 -8.81 6.70 -9.74
N TYR A 98 -8.23 7.90 -9.69
CA TYR A 98 -8.13 8.71 -8.49
C TYR A 98 -8.51 10.15 -8.81
N THR A 99 -9.23 10.78 -7.89
CA THR A 99 -9.69 12.18 -7.95
C THR A 99 -9.14 13.01 -6.84
N GLY A 100 -8.16 12.50 -6.10
CA GLY A 100 -7.49 13.22 -5.05
C GLY A 100 -6.52 14.25 -5.61
N LEU A 101 -6.33 15.31 -4.81
CA LEU A 101 -5.34 16.35 -5.03
C LEU A 101 -4.38 16.39 -3.86
N ILE A 102 -3.14 16.75 -4.14
CA ILE A 102 -2.12 17.08 -3.15
C ILE A 102 -1.76 18.55 -3.35
N LEU A 103 -1.82 19.32 -2.26
CA LEU A 103 -1.35 20.68 -2.17
C LEU A 103 -0.07 20.70 -1.36
N VAL A 104 1.01 21.23 -1.92
CA VAL A 104 2.33 21.31 -1.28
C VAL A 104 2.67 22.75 -0.99
N PHE A 105 3.14 23.04 0.22
CA PHE A 105 3.50 24.37 0.70
C PHE A 105 4.94 24.38 1.21
N SER A 106 5.61 25.50 1.08
CA SER A 106 6.90 25.73 1.75
C SER A 106 6.69 25.95 3.25
N THR A 107 7.44 25.26 4.09
CA THR A 107 7.45 25.55 5.54
C THR A 107 8.33 26.74 5.89
N GLU A 108 9.14 27.23 4.97
CA GLU A 108 10.02 28.40 5.16
C GLU A 108 9.30 29.72 4.85
N THR A 109 8.50 29.72 3.76
CA THR A 109 7.85 30.95 3.28
C THR A 109 6.33 30.96 3.40
N GLY A 110 5.71 29.78 3.63
CA GLY A 110 4.26 29.60 3.63
C GLY A 110 3.64 29.60 2.22
N GLU A 111 4.42 29.75 1.15
CA GLU A 111 3.91 29.81 -0.22
C GLU A 111 3.44 28.43 -0.71
N PRO A 112 2.37 28.38 -1.55
CA PRO A 112 2.01 27.17 -2.26
C PRO A 112 3.06 26.85 -3.34
N LEU A 113 3.68 25.66 -3.25
CA LEU A 113 4.72 25.20 -4.17
C LEU A 113 4.14 24.45 -5.37
N ALA A 114 3.19 23.52 -5.11
CA ALA A 114 2.62 22.69 -6.16
C ALA A 114 1.19 22.26 -5.85
N ILE A 115 0.44 21.99 -6.93
CA ILE A 115 -0.86 21.32 -6.96
C ILE A 115 -0.73 20.15 -7.92
N MET A 116 -1.06 18.94 -7.47
CA MET A 116 -0.93 17.75 -8.29
C MET A 116 -1.99 16.69 -7.98
N PRO A 117 -2.38 15.83 -8.95
CA PRO A 117 -3.25 14.68 -8.67
C PRO A 117 -2.54 13.65 -7.80
N ASP A 118 -3.31 12.96 -6.96
CA ASP A 118 -2.76 11.98 -6.02
C ASP A 118 -2.47 10.60 -6.63
N GLY A 119 -2.90 10.32 -7.85
CA GLY A 119 -2.91 8.97 -8.43
C GLY A 119 -1.54 8.29 -8.46
N VAL A 120 -0.55 8.91 -9.10
CA VAL A 120 0.82 8.36 -9.19
C VAL A 120 1.50 8.40 -7.81
N ILE A 121 1.36 9.50 -7.07
CA ILE A 121 1.90 9.63 -5.71
C ILE A 121 1.33 8.53 -4.80
N GLN A 122 0.01 8.28 -4.86
CA GLN A 122 -0.66 7.20 -4.11
C GLN A 122 -0.08 5.82 -4.46
N ARG A 123 0.19 5.56 -5.73
CA ARG A 123 0.79 4.32 -6.21
C ARG A 123 2.20 4.15 -5.66
N MET A 124 3.04 5.14 -5.84
CA MET A 124 4.46 5.11 -5.50
C MET A 124 4.68 5.02 -3.98
N ARG A 125 3.95 5.81 -3.18
CA ARG A 125 4.09 5.78 -1.73
C ARG A 125 3.70 4.43 -1.11
N VAL A 126 2.70 3.72 -1.68
CA VAL A 126 2.31 2.38 -1.19
C VAL A 126 3.39 1.36 -1.53
N GLY A 127 3.88 1.35 -2.77
CA GLY A 127 4.96 0.47 -3.19
C GLY A 127 6.24 0.68 -2.39
N ALA A 128 6.66 1.94 -2.19
CA ALA A 128 7.86 2.29 -1.44
C ALA A 128 7.74 1.90 0.06
N THR A 129 6.58 2.11 0.68
CA THR A 129 6.36 1.69 2.08
C THR A 129 6.43 0.16 2.22
N SER A 130 5.81 -0.59 1.30
CA SER A 130 5.89 -2.06 1.30
C SER A 130 7.31 -2.56 1.01
N ALA A 131 8.04 -1.85 0.13
CA ALA A 131 9.45 -2.15 -0.15
C ALA A 131 10.32 -2.02 1.10
N LEU A 132 10.11 -0.98 1.91
CA LEU A 132 10.80 -0.83 3.20
C LEU A 132 10.48 -1.99 4.14
N GLY A 133 9.21 -2.40 4.28
CA GLY A 133 8.86 -3.60 5.05
C GLY A 133 9.56 -4.85 4.54
N THR A 134 9.54 -5.07 3.23
CA THR A 134 10.24 -6.19 2.57
C THR A 134 11.76 -6.13 2.78
N HIS A 135 12.36 -4.94 2.77
CA HIS A 135 13.79 -4.74 3.00
C HIS A 135 14.24 -5.30 4.34
N TYR A 136 13.47 -5.05 5.40
CA TYR A 136 13.82 -5.49 6.77
C TYR A 136 13.39 -6.93 7.09
N LEU A 137 12.37 -7.44 6.40
CA LEU A 137 11.70 -8.68 6.80
C LEU A 137 11.92 -9.86 5.84
N ALA A 138 12.21 -9.63 4.55
CA ALA A 138 12.50 -10.70 3.62
C ALA A 138 13.95 -11.16 3.69
N GLN A 139 14.20 -12.41 3.29
CA GLN A 139 15.56 -12.93 3.11
C GLN A 139 16.33 -12.06 2.11
N LYS A 140 17.62 -11.88 2.36
CA LYS A 140 18.48 -11.02 1.52
C LYS A 140 18.83 -11.70 0.19
N ASP A 141 18.85 -13.01 0.17
CA ASP A 141 19.17 -13.87 -0.97
C ASP A 141 17.93 -14.44 -1.67
N ALA A 142 16.75 -13.85 -1.40
CA ALA A 142 15.50 -14.21 -2.05
C ALA A 142 15.62 -14.16 -3.59
N ARG A 143 15.10 -15.19 -4.28
CA ARG A 143 15.17 -15.37 -5.73
C ARG A 143 13.80 -15.45 -6.39
N THR A 144 12.81 -15.96 -5.66
CA THR A 144 11.47 -16.21 -6.20
C THR A 144 10.44 -15.37 -5.46
N ALA A 145 9.66 -14.62 -6.22
CA ALA A 145 8.54 -13.85 -5.67
C ALA A 145 7.21 -14.28 -6.28
N ALA A 146 6.14 -14.03 -5.54
CA ALA A 146 4.77 -14.14 -6.00
C ALA A 146 4.02 -12.82 -5.82
N ILE A 147 3.24 -12.44 -6.83
CA ILE A 147 2.33 -11.28 -6.79
C ILE A 147 0.89 -11.79 -6.89
N ILE A 148 0.11 -11.57 -5.84
CA ILE A 148 -1.32 -11.91 -5.80
C ILE A 148 -2.11 -10.64 -6.12
N GLY A 149 -2.62 -10.56 -7.34
CA GLY A 149 -3.26 -9.39 -7.92
C GLY A 149 -2.57 -8.92 -9.20
N SER A 150 -3.30 -8.24 -10.07
CA SER A 150 -2.80 -7.70 -11.36
C SER A 150 -3.27 -6.27 -11.59
N GLY A 151 -3.54 -5.55 -10.50
CA GLY A 151 -4.05 -4.18 -10.55
C GLY A 151 -2.95 -3.12 -10.48
N TRP A 152 -3.39 -1.86 -10.37
CA TRP A 152 -2.53 -0.68 -10.28
C TRP A 152 -1.50 -0.78 -9.14
N GLN A 153 -1.91 -1.29 -7.98
CA GLN A 153 -1.03 -1.47 -6.82
C GLN A 153 -0.08 -2.66 -6.98
N ALA A 154 -0.48 -3.73 -7.65
CA ALA A 154 0.42 -4.87 -7.91
C ALA A 154 1.69 -4.43 -8.66
N GLY A 155 1.54 -3.53 -9.65
CA GLY A 155 2.70 -2.95 -10.33
C GLY A 155 3.60 -2.12 -9.40
N ALA A 156 3.05 -1.38 -8.44
CA ALA A 156 3.85 -0.64 -7.47
C ALA A 156 4.57 -1.56 -6.48
N GLN A 157 3.90 -2.64 -6.04
CA GLN A 157 4.52 -3.65 -5.19
C GLN A 157 5.71 -4.30 -5.89
N LEU A 158 5.55 -4.65 -7.16
CA LEU A 158 6.63 -5.20 -7.97
C LEU A 158 7.80 -4.21 -8.13
N MET A 159 7.51 -2.95 -8.46
CA MET A 159 8.54 -1.90 -8.57
C MET A 159 9.33 -1.75 -7.27
N GLY A 160 8.64 -1.71 -6.14
CA GLY A 160 9.25 -1.61 -4.81
C GLY A 160 10.07 -2.85 -4.45
N LEU A 161 9.53 -4.03 -4.71
CA LEU A 161 10.21 -5.31 -4.49
C LEU A 161 11.55 -5.36 -5.23
N LEU A 162 11.53 -5.11 -6.54
CA LEU A 162 12.73 -5.19 -7.37
C LEU A 162 13.77 -4.10 -7.06
N ALA A 163 13.35 -2.97 -6.51
CA ALA A 163 14.27 -1.95 -6.02
C ALA A 163 15.05 -2.40 -4.77
N VAL A 164 14.42 -3.18 -3.86
CA VAL A 164 15.06 -3.63 -2.60
C VAL A 164 15.58 -5.07 -2.65
N ARG A 165 15.16 -5.85 -3.65
CA ARG A 165 15.59 -7.24 -3.92
C ARG A 165 15.86 -7.41 -5.43
N PRO A 166 16.91 -6.78 -5.95
CA PRO A 166 17.25 -6.84 -7.39
C PRO A 166 17.64 -8.25 -7.87
N GLU A 167 17.98 -9.13 -6.92
CA GLU A 167 18.38 -10.51 -7.18
C GLU A 167 17.19 -11.47 -7.41
N ILE A 168 15.96 -10.99 -7.38
CA ILE A 168 14.79 -11.79 -7.76
C ILE A 168 14.90 -12.14 -9.25
N ASP A 169 14.85 -13.44 -9.54
CA ASP A 169 14.93 -13.98 -10.90
C ASP A 169 13.53 -14.28 -11.47
N THR A 170 12.66 -14.85 -10.64
CA THR A 170 11.34 -15.34 -11.04
C THR A 170 10.22 -14.64 -10.26
N VAL A 171 9.20 -14.20 -10.99
CA VAL A 171 7.99 -13.61 -10.41
C VAL A 171 6.75 -14.36 -10.91
N ARG A 172 6.08 -15.07 -10.02
CA ARG A 172 4.81 -15.74 -10.30
C ARG A 172 3.65 -14.79 -10.05
N VAL A 173 2.73 -14.68 -10.98
CA VAL A 173 1.61 -13.74 -10.87
C VAL A 173 0.30 -14.50 -10.95
N PHE A 174 -0.55 -14.32 -9.96
CA PHE A 174 -1.91 -14.83 -9.93
C PHE A 174 -2.93 -13.69 -9.83
N SER A 175 -3.98 -13.80 -10.62
CA SER A 175 -5.21 -13.00 -10.49
C SER A 175 -6.38 -13.81 -11.04
N PRO A 176 -7.57 -13.77 -10.41
CA PRO A 176 -8.72 -14.56 -10.87
C PRO A 176 -9.24 -14.12 -12.26
N ASN A 177 -8.84 -12.96 -12.76
CA ASN A 177 -9.17 -12.52 -14.12
C ASN A 177 -8.00 -12.83 -15.06
N PRO A 178 -8.11 -13.83 -15.97
CA PRO A 178 -7.02 -14.26 -16.84
C PRO A 178 -6.59 -13.19 -17.85
N VAL A 179 -7.50 -12.34 -18.30
CA VAL A 179 -7.19 -11.26 -19.24
C VAL A 179 -6.32 -10.20 -18.54
N ASN A 180 -6.69 -9.84 -17.31
CA ASN A 180 -5.97 -8.81 -16.57
C ASN A 180 -4.56 -9.29 -16.17
N VAL A 181 -4.40 -10.56 -15.79
CA VAL A 181 -3.08 -11.08 -15.38
C VAL A 181 -2.12 -11.19 -16.56
N VAL A 182 -2.59 -11.63 -17.73
CA VAL A 182 -1.78 -11.67 -18.95
C VAL A 182 -1.35 -10.25 -19.35
N SER A 183 -2.30 -9.32 -19.44
CA SER A 183 -2.00 -7.91 -19.75
C SER A 183 -1.02 -7.29 -18.76
N PHE A 184 -1.15 -7.60 -17.47
CA PHE A 184 -0.21 -7.14 -16.44
C PHE A 184 1.20 -7.71 -16.71
N CYS A 185 1.32 -9.01 -16.94
CA CYS A 185 2.61 -9.65 -17.21
C CYS A 185 3.27 -9.10 -18.49
N ASP A 186 2.50 -8.83 -19.53
CA ASP A 186 3.05 -8.22 -20.75
C ASP A 186 3.60 -6.81 -20.49
N GLN A 187 2.86 -5.98 -19.74
CA GLN A 187 3.31 -4.63 -19.37
C GLN A 187 4.58 -4.62 -18.52
N VAL A 188 4.72 -5.55 -17.55
CA VAL A 188 5.90 -5.58 -16.68
C VAL A 188 7.12 -6.19 -17.40
N ARG A 189 6.94 -7.10 -18.35
CA ARG A 189 8.03 -7.62 -19.20
C ARG A 189 8.67 -6.55 -20.09
N GLU A 190 7.94 -5.49 -20.43
CA GLU A 190 8.51 -4.33 -21.14
C GLU A 190 9.45 -3.49 -20.27
N GLN A 191 9.31 -3.58 -18.94
CA GLN A 191 10.01 -2.72 -17.97
C GLN A 191 11.10 -3.47 -17.18
N PHE A 192 10.95 -4.78 -17.01
CA PHE A 192 11.78 -5.59 -16.13
C PHE A 192 12.24 -6.87 -16.82
N SER A 193 13.41 -7.35 -16.46
CA SER A 193 14.08 -8.50 -17.10
C SER A 193 13.82 -9.85 -16.43
N GLN A 194 13.08 -9.87 -15.31
CA GLN A 194 12.75 -11.08 -14.57
C GLN A 194 11.85 -12.02 -15.38
N ASP A 195 11.89 -13.30 -15.04
CA ASP A 195 10.96 -14.28 -15.61
C ASP A 195 9.58 -14.15 -14.95
N PHE A 196 8.58 -13.69 -15.72
CA PHE A 196 7.20 -13.50 -15.24
C PHE A 196 6.33 -14.66 -15.68
N CYS A 197 5.84 -15.45 -14.71
CA CYS A 197 5.02 -16.63 -14.92
C CYS A 197 3.57 -16.39 -14.45
N VAL A 198 2.59 -16.51 -15.36
CA VAL A 198 1.18 -16.57 -14.98
C VAL A 198 0.87 -17.95 -14.43
N VAL A 199 0.27 -18.01 -13.24
CA VAL A 199 -0.10 -19.27 -12.57
C VAL A 199 -1.60 -19.35 -12.28
N GLY A 200 -2.11 -20.56 -12.02
CA GLY A 200 -3.53 -20.85 -11.94
C GLY A 200 -4.16 -20.61 -10.55
N SER A 201 -3.36 -20.47 -9.49
CA SER A 201 -3.88 -20.32 -8.12
C SER A 201 -2.88 -19.58 -7.21
N VAL A 202 -3.36 -19.13 -6.05
CA VAL A 202 -2.51 -18.59 -4.97
C VAL A 202 -1.55 -19.67 -4.46
N ALA A 203 -2.03 -20.90 -4.28
CA ALA A 203 -1.20 -22.03 -3.86
C ALA A 203 -0.02 -22.28 -4.82
N GLU A 204 -0.27 -22.23 -6.12
CA GLU A 204 0.78 -22.39 -7.14
C GLU A 204 1.75 -21.21 -7.13
N ALA A 205 1.25 -19.98 -6.94
CA ALA A 205 2.09 -18.79 -6.83
C ALA A 205 3.01 -18.84 -5.61
N ALA A 206 2.46 -19.19 -4.45
CA ALA A 206 3.17 -19.18 -3.16
C ALA A 206 4.17 -20.35 -3.01
N LYS A 207 3.93 -21.49 -3.64
CA LYS A 207 4.75 -22.69 -3.46
C LYS A 207 6.23 -22.44 -3.76
N GLY A 208 7.09 -22.54 -2.74
CA GLY A 208 8.55 -22.29 -2.84
C GLY A 208 8.88 -20.85 -3.22
N ALA A 209 8.00 -19.88 -2.94
CA ALA A 209 8.32 -18.46 -3.09
C ALA A 209 8.97 -17.95 -1.80
N ASP A 210 10.04 -17.17 -1.94
CA ASP A 210 10.69 -16.49 -0.80
C ASP A 210 9.85 -15.31 -0.32
N ILE A 211 9.15 -14.65 -1.27
CA ILE A 211 8.37 -13.44 -1.01
C ILE A 211 7.01 -13.55 -1.70
N VAL A 212 5.93 -13.31 -0.96
CA VAL A 212 4.56 -13.20 -1.51
C VAL A 212 4.01 -11.81 -1.21
N LEU A 213 3.59 -11.08 -2.23
CA LEU A 213 2.98 -9.76 -2.08
C LEU A 213 1.53 -9.77 -2.54
N CYS A 214 0.63 -9.48 -1.60
CA CYS A 214 -0.81 -9.38 -1.85
C CYS A 214 -1.19 -7.93 -2.18
N ALA A 215 -1.83 -7.74 -3.34
CA ALA A 215 -2.24 -6.41 -3.81
C ALA A 215 -3.57 -6.50 -4.58
N THR A 216 -4.64 -6.87 -3.86
CA THR A 216 -5.95 -7.21 -4.43
C THR A 216 -7.04 -6.21 -4.05
N SER A 217 -8.20 -6.32 -4.70
CA SER A 217 -9.44 -5.65 -4.28
C SER A 217 -10.39 -6.59 -3.51
N SER A 218 -9.94 -7.83 -3.18
CA SER A 218 -10.73 -8.78 -2.40
C SER A 218 -11.11 -8.18 -1.04
N ILE A 219 -12.30 -8.47 -0.55
CA ILE A 219 -12.71 -8.17 0.83
C ILE A 219 -12.38 -9.33 1.77
N ASP A 220 -12.18 -10.51 1.20
CA ASP A 220 -11.80 -11.73 1.92
C ASP A 220 -10.27 -11.93 1.87
N SER A 221 -9.76 -12.74 2.78
CA SER A 221 -8.36 -13.16 2.76
C SER A 221 -8.02 -13.89 1.45
N VAL A 222 -6.80 -13.72 1.02
CA VAL A 222 -6.27 -14.37 -0.19
C VAL A 222 -5.03 -15.20 0.11
N PHE A 223 -4.44 -15.02 1.29
CA PHE A 223 -3.29 -15.79 1.75
C PHE A 223 -3.64 -16.54 3.03
N GLU A 224 -3.53 -17.88 2.96
CA GLU A 224 -3.95 -18.83 3.99
C GLU A 224 -2.75 -19.58 4.59
N PRO A 225 -2.87 -20.16 5.80
CA PRO A 225 -1.76 -20.81 6.52
C PRO A 225 -1.08 -21.94 5.74
N GLU A 226 -1.83 -22.68 4.93
CA GLU A 226 -1.30 -23.81 4.14
C GLU A 226 -0.31 -23.36 3.05
N TYR A 227 -0.25 -22.06 2.71
CA TYR A 227 0.70 -21.51 1.75
C TYR A 227 1.96 -20.97 2.42
N PHE A 228 1.98 -20.85 3.75
CA PHE A 228 3.02 -20.16 4.48
C PHE A 228 4.20 -21.07 4.83
N GLU A 229 5.15 -21.18 3.94
CA GLU A 229 6.36 -21.99 4.12
C GLU A 229 7.37 -21.33 5.09
N PRO A 230 8.24 -22.11 5.77
CA PRO A 230 9.35 -21.56 6.55
C PRO A 230 10.26 -20.66 5.70
N GLY A 231 10.69 -19.53 6.27
CA GLY A 231 11.55 -18.55 5.60
C GLY A 231 10.82 -17.57 4.68
N MET A 232 9.54 -17.80 4.40
CA MET A 232 8.74 -16.93 3.52
C MET A 232 8.47 -15.57 4.16
N HIS A 233 8.48 -14.52 3.34
CA HIS A 233 7.97 -13.20 3.67
C HIS A 233 6.65 -12.92 2.97
N VAL A 234 5.63 -12.46 3.69
CA VAL A 234 4.33 -12.10 3.11
C VAL A 234 4.03 -10.63 3.36
N GLY A 235 3.84 -9.87 2.29
CA GLY A 235 3.43 -8.47 2.33
C GLY A 235 1.98 -8.27 1.88
N SER A 236 1.25 -7.35 2.51
CA SER A 236 -0.09 -6.96 2.08
C SER A 236 -0.29 -5.46 2.09
N ILE A 237 -1.21 -4.96 1.24
CA ILE A 237 -1.54 -3.53 1.16
C ILE A 237 -2.79 -3.16 1.98
N LYS A 238 -3.35 -4.14 2.67
CA LYS A 238 -4.48 -3.97 3.61
C LYS A 238 -4.58 -5.19 4.54
N PRO A 239 -5.10 -5.03 5.76
CA PRO A 239 -5.14 -6.10 6.77
C PRO A 239 -5.86 -7.39 6.33
N ALA A 240 -6.95 -7.25 5.58
CA ALA A 240 -7.80 -8.40 5.22
C ALA A 240 -7.20 -9.37 4.19
N GLU A 241 -6.05 -9.06 3.57
CA GLU A 241 -5.47 -9.93 2.53
C GLU A 241 -4.77 -11.17 3.10
N ILE A 242 -4.26 -11.10 4.33
CA ILE A 242 -3.65 -12.21 5.03
C ILE A 242 -4.64 -12.71 6.07
N SER A 243 -4.93 -14.00 6.10
CA SER A 243 -5.84 -14.57 7.09
C SER A 243 -5.30 -14.40 8.52
N ARG A 244 -6.21 -14.38 9.50
CA ARG A 244 -5.84 -14.33 10.91
C ARG A 244 -4.89 -15.47 11.27
N ASP A 245 -5.21 -16.69 10.86
CA ASP A 245 -4.43 -17.87 11.18
C ASP A 245 -3.02 -17.80 10.60
N SER A 246 -2.86 -17.19 9.40
CA SER A 246 -1.53 -16.92 8.82
C SER A 246 -0.75 -15.89 9.64
N LEU A 247 -1.42 -14.83 10.12
CA LEU A 247 -0.77 -13.83 11.00
C LEU A 247 -0.37 -14.43 12.35
N GLU A 248 -1.21 -15.32 12.92
CA GLU A 248 -0.89 -16.03 14.15
C GLU A 248 0.23 -17.08 13.98
N MET A 249 0.39 -17.63 12.76
CA MET A 249 1.49 -18.54 12.41
C MET A 249 2.82 -17.82 12.18
N ALA A 250 2.80 -16.53 11.88
CA ALA A 250 4.01 -15.78 11.60
C ALA A 250 4.88 -15.63 12.86
N ASP A 251 6.19 -15.87 12.72
CA ASP A 251 7.16 -15.64 13.79
C ASP A 251 7.34 -14.15 14.06
N ARG A 252 7.07 -13.32 13.04
CA ARG A 252 7.14 -11.86 13.15
C ARG A 252 6.09 -11.18 12.27
N VAL A 253 5.23 -10.39 12.89
CA VAL A 253 4.29 -9.50 12.21
C VAL A 253 4.74 -8.06 12.42
N CYS A 254 4.94 -7.33 11.34
CA CYS A 254 5.19 -5.90 11.34
C CYS A 254 4.04 -5.20 10.61
N VAL A 255 3.61 -4.09 11.16
CA VAL A 255 2.60 -3.23 10.55
C VAL A 255 3.19 -1.88 10.19
N HIS A 256 2.53 -1.17 9.29
CA HIS A 256 2.97 0.18 9.00
C HIS A 256 2.93 1.04 10.26
N LEU A 257 1.78 1.08 10.98
CA LEU A 257 1.65 1.84 12.23
C LEU A 257 0.91 1.10 13.37
N GLY A 258 0.09 0.11 13.08
CA GLY A 258 -0.63 -0.71 14.08
C GLY A 258 -1.77 -0.01 14.84
N HIS A 259 -1.88 1.31 14.76
CA HIS A 259 -2.90 2.08 15.48
C HIS A 259 -3.23 3.39 14.73
N GLY A 260 -4.39 3.94 15.04
CA GLY A 260 -4.83 5.16 14.40
C GLY A 260 -5.98 4.92 13.42
N LYS A 261 -7.22 4.85 13.95
CA LYS A 261 -8.42 4.84 13.10
C LYS A 261 -8.65 6.24 12.54
N PRO A 262 -9.16 6.37 11.29
CA PRO A 262 -9.56 7.67 10.77
C PRO A 262 -10.57 8.36 11.67
N ALA A 263 -10.46 9.67 11.82
CA ALA A 263 -11.52 10.47 12.41
C ALA A 263 -12.71 10.45 11.44
N LEU A 264 -13.82 9.86 11.89
CA LEU A 264 -14.97 9.59 11.05
C LEU A 264 -16.13 10.53 11.38
N VAL A 265 -16.62 11.25 10.37
CA VAL A 265 -17.86 12.02 10.42
C VAL A 265 -18.78 11.47 9.33
N GLN A 266 -20.00 11.10 9.69
CA GLN A 266 -20.92 10.48 8.74
C GLN A 266 -22.34 11.01 8.92
N ALA A 267 -23.10 10.98 7.84
CA ALA A 267 -24.54 11.27 7.90
C ALA A 267 -25.28 10.23 8.74
N ASP A 268 -26.31 10.65 9.47
CA ASP A 268 -27.09 9.77 10.36
C ASP A 268 -27.80 8.63 9.61
N ASN A 269 -28.12 8.86 8.34
CA ASN A 269 -28.77 7.88 7.47
C ASN A 269 -27.80 7.02 6.66
N LEU A 270 -26.50 7.07 6.96
CA LEU A 270 -25.53 6.22 6.27
C LEU A 270 -25.66 4.78 6.72
N VAL A 271 -25.98 3.90 5.78
CA VAL A 271 -25.96 2.45 5.97
C VAL A 271 -24.81 1.86 5.17
N VAL A 272 -23.90 1.18 5.86
CA VAL A 272 -22.80 0.42 5.22
C VAL A 272 -23.36 -0.95 4.86
N PRO A 273 -23.26 -1.43 3.60
CA PRO A 273 -23.77 -2.73 3.22
C PRO A 273 -23.12 -3.86 4.03
N ASP A 274 -23.91 -4.84 4.49
CA ASP A 274 -23.40 -5.99 5.28
C ASP A 274 -22.28 -6.75 4.58
N HIS A 275 -22.35 -6.87 3.24
CA HIS A 275 -21.37 -7.53 2.39
C HIS A 275 -20.14 -6.67 2.07
N SER A 276 -19.99 -5.51 2.69
CA SER A 276 -18.88 -4.58 2.39
C SER A 276 -17.53 -5.02 2.95
N GLY A 277 -17.49 -6.06 3.79
CA GLY A 277 -16.29 -6.43 4.52
C GLY A 277 -15.83 -5.33 5.50
N GLY A 278 -16.80 -4.60 6.07
CA GLY A 278 -16.55 -3.39 6.84
C GLY A 278 -16.32 -2.17 5.94
N ARG A 279 -16.00 -1.04 6.53
CA ARG A 279 -15.80 0.23 5.81
C ARG A 279 -14.48 0.29 5.01
N GLY A 280 -13.73 -0.81 4.98
CA GLY A 280 -12.49 -0.99 4.20
C GLY A 280 -11.26 -0.24 4.73
N TRP A 281 -11.39 0.41 5.87
CA TRP A 281 -10.33 1.02 6.68
C TRP A 281 -10.45 0.64 8.16
N GLU A 282 -11.45 -0.17 8.51
CA GLU A 282 -11.46 -0.82 9.80
C GLU A 282 -10.41 -1.93 9.74
N ILE A 283 -9.44 -1.87 10.62
CA ILE A 283 -8.56 -2.99 10.91
C ILE A 283 -9.49 -4.11 11.31
N SER A 284 -9.36 -5.25 10.66
CA SER A 284 -10.16 -6.43 11.00
C SER A 284 -10.13 -6.63 12.51
N ASP A 285 -11.28 -6.72 13.16
CA ASP A 285 -11.37 -7.05 14.60
C ASP A 285 -10.82 -8.46 14.93
N THR A 286 -10.26 -9.13 13.94
CA THR A 286 -9.83 -10.52 13.99
C THR A 286 -8.40 -10.73 14.46
N PHE A 287 -7.49 -9.74 14.28
CA PHE A 287 -6.09 -9.82 14.74
C PHE A 287 -5.69 -8.52 15.43
N ASP A 288 -5.05 -8.62 16.59
CA ASP A 288 -4.60 -7.43 17.34
C ASP A 288 -3.24 -6.92 16.84
N PHE A 289 -3.29 -5.90 16.01
CA PHE A 289 -2.09 -5.24 15.48
C PHE A 289 -1.47 -4.24 16.46
N SER A 290 -2.10 -3.93 17.60
CA SER A 290 -1.63 -2.88 18.51
C SER A 290 -0.32 -3.23 19.21
N SER A 291 -0.02 -4.53 19.33
CA SER A 291 1.22 -5.05 19.93
C SER A 291 2.30 -5.38 18.91
N CYS A 292 2.02 -5.20 17.61
CA CYS A 292 2.97 -5.53 16.57
C CYS A 292 4.08 -4.47 16.44
N VAL A 293 5.24 -4.91 15.99
CA VAL A 293 6.35 -4.03 15.58
C VAL A 293 5.88 -3.12 14.45
N THR A 294 6.24 -1.85 14.49
CA THR A 294 5.88 -0.89 13.44
C THR A 294 7.04 -0.67 12.45
N LEU A 295 6.72 -0.19 11.26
CA LEU A 295 7.76 0.14 10.28
C LEU A 295 8.75 1.20 10.78
N PRO A 296 8.34 2.28 11.47
CA PRO A 296 9.27 3.21 12.12
C PRO A 296 10.21 2.55 13.12
N ASP A 297 9.77 1.52 13.87
CA ASP A 297 10.63 0.79 14.82
C ASP A 297 11.73 0.01 14.10
N LEU A 298 11.40 -0.63 12.97
CA LEU A 298 12.38 -1.31 12.12
C LEU A 298 13.41 -0.35 11.52
N ILE A 299 12.92 0.78 10.97
CA ILE A 299 13.77 1.77 10.29
C ILE A 299 14.69 2.46 11.28
N SER A 300 14.21 2.80 12.49
CA SER A 300 15.02 3.42 13.55
C SER A 300 16.02 2.44 14.18
N GLY A 301 15.87 1.13 13.93
CA GLY A 301 16.69 0.09 14.55
C GLY A 301 16.37 -0.16 16.01
N SER A 302 15.26 0.38 16.54
CA SER A 302 14.78 0.09 17.90
C SER A 302 14.34 -1.37 18.06
N VAL A 303 13.91 -1.99 16.95
CA VAL A 303 13.64 -3.41 16.85
C VAL A 303 14.36 -3.96 15.61
N SER A 304 14.96 -5.16 15.75
CA SER A 304 15.60 -5.83 14.62
C SER A 304 14.54 -6.37 13.64
N GLY A 305 14.86 -6.39 12.35
CA GLY A 305 14.08 -7.08 11.33
C GLY A 305 14.21 -8.61 11.46
N ARG A 306 14.19 -9.32 10.31
CA ARG A 306 14.43 -10.78 10.27
C ARG A 306 15.77 -11.13 10.95
N SER A 307 15.75 -12.14 11.82
CA SER A 307 16.93 -12.64 12.53
C SER A 307 17.36 -14.04 12.07
N GLU A 308 16.39 -14.90 11.73
CA GLU A 308 16.67 -16.28 11.32
C GLU A 308 16.14 -16.55 9.90
N ASN A 309 16.79 -17.49 9.19
CA ASN A 309 16.44 -17.76 7.79
C ASN A 309 15.09 -18.46 7.63
N ASP A 310 14.65 -19.22 8.61
CA ASP A 310 13.38 -19.96 8.61
C ASP A 310 12.21 -19.17 9.19
N GLU A 311 12.43 -17.96 9.73
CA GLU A 311 11.33 -17.12 10.21
C GLU A 311 10.29 -16.88 9.11
N ARG A 312 9.02 -17.06 9.47
CA ARG A 312 7.88 -16.57 8.68
C ARG A 312 7.60 -15.14 9.06
N THR A 313 7.68 -14.23 8.13
CA THR A 313 7.51 -12.81 8.42
C THR A 313 6.36 -12.20 7.64
N CYS A 314 5.59 -11.32 8.28
CA CYS A 314 4.52 -10.58 7.63
C CYS A 314 4.77 -9.07 7.71
N PHE A 315 4.45 -8.35 6.63
CA PHE A 315 4.31 -6.90 6.63
C PHE A 315 2.91 -6.49 6.18
N VAL A 316 2.18 -5.79 7.06
CA VAL A 316 0.84 -5.29 6.77
C VAL A 316 0.88 -3.77 6.60
N ASN A 317 0.69 -3.29 5.37
CA ASN A 317 0.60 -1.85 5.07
C ASN A 317 -0.84 -1.36 5.37
N ASP A 318 -1.13 -1.19 6.64
CA ASP A 318 -2.48 -0.99 7.17
C ASP A 318 -3.06 0.40 6.91
N LEU A 319 -2.28 1.46 7.09
CA LEU A 319 -2.76 2.84 7.05
C LEU A 319 -1.92 3.74 6.15
N GLY A 320 -2.57 4.67 5.44
CA GLY A 320 -1.87 5.76 4.75
C GLY A 320 -1.69 6.97 5.66
N LEU A 321 -0.49 7.53 5.68
CA LEU A 321 -0.13 8.75 6.41
C LEU A 321 -0.01 9.95 5.49
N GLY A 322 -0.26 11.15 6.03
CA GLY A 322 0.08 12.42 5.39
C GLY A 322 1.57 12.50 5.06
N LEU A 323 2.43 11.96 5.94
CA LEU A 323 3.88 11.89 5.74
C LEU A 323 4.26 11.31 4.37
N GLN A 324 3.67 10.17 4.00
CA GLN A 324 3.98 9.50 2.73
C GLN A 324 3.64 10.39 1.52
N PHE A 325 2.54 11.15 1.59
CA PHE A 325 2.14 12.06 0.52
C PHE A 325 3.01 13.32 0.47
N ALA A 326 3.31 13.91 1.62
CA ALA A 326 4.15 15.10 1.72
C ALA A 326 5.57 14.81 1.18
N VAL A 327 6.14 13.68 1.59
CA VAL A 327 7.51 13.29 1.22
C VAL A 327 7.61 12.92 -0.25
N VAL A 328 6.74 12.03 -0.75
CA VAL A 328 6.80 11.60 -2.15
C VAL A 328 6.38 12.71 -3.12
N ALA A 329 5.59 13.69 -2.68
CA ALA A 329 5.29 14.89 -3.49
C ALA A 329 6.38 15.97 -3.38
N GLY A 330 7.23 15.93 -2.37
CA GLY A 330 8.32 16.86 -2.14
C GLY A 330 9.64 16.49 -2.83
N VAL A 331 9.78 15.22 -3.25
CA VAL A 331 10.92 14.71 -4.04
C VAL A 331 10.80 15.13 -5.50
#